data_0f9402f1ab41a651f5bf492261109392
#
_entry.id   0f9402f1ab41a651f5bf492261109392
#
_cell.length_a   1.000
_cell.length_b   1.000
_cell.length_c   1.000
_cell.angle_alpha   90.00
_cell.angle_beta   90.00
_cell.angle_gamma   90.00
#
_symmetry.space_group_name_H-M   'P 1'
#
loop_
_entity.id
_entity.type
_entity.pdbx_description
1 polymer ?
#
loop_
_entity_poly.entity_id
_entity_poly.type
_entity_poly.pdbx_seq_one_letter_code
_entity_poly.pdbx_strand_id
1 'polypeptide(L)'
;MRTEEISDNRLHTFLQRYIERNKLYGEKLKGIKFCGHSVLPEHNAVFVITDGEKTRYSTLIRCHSAWACPYCSPRVMADKGTDIACAIDALATWYNQRAAMLTFTLPHDKYMSCEDAFEILLSTWRMFYRNKKRSKKCSYTLTADVTDENKSYSDNGLYKSSNGNWGKGTTNKTDKRAVGKRGEKRIYQAGYDPMGDLRETLKADHFVKVFEFTYGENGWHPHIHMLLWTAKENLQRMVEWEDKLLERWWHCAKHQAEKYYLKRYPDKTEEIKARVATVYADYKKITADGHRSVYISKDKAGKVISQSSSHYLAGWSGNYELTGGTDTKLKTAREGHFTPLQLLEKSCASAVDAEKYMPVFIEYAMATRGHRRVEYSKKSGIRQIIDKWKMSEEYVRILKKKVMDKAAMRPWKVVAWFSKEQWYEICEWDTTTDEDIRNEILQLAKQPDPWNAIAEYVQAFNVFLYAFKHPQQDRFEREIYENRMLAEQAC
;
A
#
# COMPACT_ATOMS: atom_id res chain seq x y z
N MET A 1 -21.23 2.11 25.64
CA MET A 1 -19.88 1.96 26.21
C MET A 1 -18.90 2.36 25.13
N ARG A 2 -18.13 3.43 25.32
CA ARG A 2 -16.99 3.74 24.42
C ARG A 2 -15.93 2.67 24.75
N THR A 3 -15.64 1.79 23.80
CA THR A 3 -14.44 0.94 23.87
C THR A 3 -13.23 1.88 23.87
N GLU A 4 -12.42 1.82 24.93
CA GLU A 4 -11.15 2.53 24.99
C GLU A 4 -10.34 2.18 23.73
N GLU A 5 -9.86 3.20 23.04
CA GLU A 5 -9.09 3.05 21.81
C GLU A 5 -7.75 2.38 22.18
N ILE A 6 -7.52 1.16 21.67
CA ILE A 6 -6.30 0.40 21.96
C ILE A 6 -5.12 1.11 21.31
N SER A 7 -4.08 1.44 22.07
CA SER A 7 -2.92 2.15 21.54
C SER A 7 -2.12 1.31 20.54
N ASP A 8 -1.49 1.96 19.55
CA ASP A 8 -0.58 1.31 18.58
C ASP A 8 0.50 0.46 19.27
N ASN A 9 0.99 0.88 20.44
CA ASN A 9 2.02 0.14 21.20
C ASN A 9 1.45 -1.15 21.79
N ARG A 10 0.23 -1.11 22.34
CA ARG A 10 -0.44 -2.29 22.89
C ARG A 10 -0.73 -3.32 21.80
N LEU A 11 -1.26 -2.88 20.65
CA LEU A 11 -1.44 -3.75 19.48
C LEU A 11 -0.13 -4.35 19.01
N HIS A 12 0.94 -3.57 19.04
CA HIS A 12 2.27 -4.00 18.63
C HIS A 12 2.82 -5.08 19.57
N THR A 13 2.76 -4.88 20.88
CA THR A 13 3.19 -5.86 21.88
C THR A 13 2.37 -7.15 21.79
N PHE A 14 1.05 -7.04 21.67
CA PHE A 14 0.17 -8.19 21.48
C PHE A 14 0.57 -9.03 20.26
N LEU A 15 0.80 -8.36 19.11
CA LEU A 15 1.24 -9.04 17.89
C LEU A 15 2.60 -9.70 18.05
N GLN A 16 3.55 -9.06 18.74
CA GLN A 16 4.89 -9.61 18.99
C GLN A 16 4.82 -10.86 19.86
N ARG A 17 4.02 -10.87 20.92
CA ARG A 17 3.75 -12.05 21.76
C ARG A 17 3.16 -13.20 20.96
N TYR A 18 2.18 -12.91 20.11
CA TYR A 18 1.58 -13.94 19.26
C TYR A 18 2.60 -14.56 18.29
N ILE A 19 3.42 -13.74 17.66
CA ILE A 19 4.49 -14.18 16.75
C ILE A 19 5.55 -14.99 17.52
N GLU A 20 5.92 -14.58 18.75
CA GLU A 20 6.90 -15.29 19.58
C GLU A 20 6.43 -16.70 19.94
N ARG A 21 5.19 -16.83 20.38
CA ARG A 21 4.58 -18.12 20.75
C ARG A 21 4.44 -19.09 19.57
N ASN A 22 4.58 -18.59 18.34
CA ASN A 22 4.44 -19.40 17.12
C ASN A 22 5.72 -19.36 16.28
N LYS A 23 6.58 -20.41 16.43
CA LYS A 23 7.89 -20.50 15.74
C LYS A 23 7.80 -20.33 14.23
N LEU A 24 6.74 -20.84 13.58
CA LEU A 24 6.57 -20.74 12.12
C LEU A 24 6.45 -19.28 11.67
N TYR A 25 5.75 -18.45 12.43
CA TYR A 25 5.59 -17.02 12.12
C TYR A 25 6.79 -16.21 12.57
N GLY A 26 7.47 -16.63 13.66
CA GLY A 26 8.64 -15.98 14.23
C GLY A 26 9.76 -15.74 13.23
N GLU A 27 10.07 -16.74 12.39
CA GLU A 27 11.08 -16.60 11.34
C GLU A 27 10.60 -15.74 10.17
N LYS A 28 9.37 -15.95 9.74
CA LYS A 28 8.83 -15.24 8.57
C LYS A 28 8.50 -13.78 8.84
N LEU A 29 8.06 -13.43 10.05
CA LEU A 29 7.73 -12.07 10.47
C LEU A 29 8.79 -11.45 11.40
N LYS A 30 10.04 -11.93 11.31
CA LYS A 30 11.17 -11.50 12.15
C LYS A 30 11.30 -9.97 12.28
N GLY A 31 11.08 -9.24 11.19
CA GLY A 31 11.13 -7.78 11.22
C GLY A 31 10.10 -7.15 12.17
N ILE A 32 8.87 -7.69 12.22
CA ILE A 32 7.83 -7.22 13.13
C ILE A 32 8.10 -7.71 14.55
N LYS A 33 8.50 -8.98 14.71
CA LYS A 33 8.86 -9.59 15.98
C LYS A 33 9.88 -8.73 16.75
N PHE A 34 10.92 -8.27 16.09
CA PHE A 34 11.99 -7.48 16.70
C PHE A 34 11.88 -5.97 16.47
N CYS A 35 10.74 -5.49 15.97
CA CYS A 35 10.53 -4.06 15.78
C CYS A 35 10.56 -3.33 17.13
N GLY A 36 11.51 -2.41 17.29
CA GLY A 36 11.66 -1.64 18.52
C GLY A 36 12.33 -2.38 19.67
N HIS A 37 12.93 -3.55 19.44
CA HIS A 37 13.73 -4.24 20.46
C HIS A 37 15.18 -3.74 20.50
N SER A 38 15.75 -3.43 19.34
CA SER A 38 17.14 -3.03 19.24
C SER A 38 17.30 -1.51 19.24
N VAL A 39 18.37 -1.05 19.87
CA VAL A 39 18.78 0.35 19.90
C VAL A 39 19.61 0.65 18.64
N LEU A 40 19.45 1.85 18.09
CA LEU A 40 20.25 2.33 16.95
C LEU A 40 21.74 2.28 17.29
N PRO A 41 22.63 1.90 16.34
CA PRO A 41 24.05 1.68 16.60
C PRO A 41 24.78 2.89 17.21
N GLU A 42 24.35 4.10 16.86
CA GLU A 42 24.90 5.37 17.32
C GLU A 42 24.49 5.75 18.75
N HIS A 43 23.55 5.01 19.33
CA HIS A 43 23.03 5.23 20.67
C HIS A 43 23.26 4.00 21.56
N ASN A 44 23.40 4.23 22.86
CA ASN A 44 23.52 3.18 23.87
C ASN A 44 22.37 3.19 24.89
N ALA A 45 21.35 3.99 24.63
CA ALA A 45 20.17 4.11 25.46
C ALA A 45 18.89 4.30 24.67
N VAL A 46 17.78 3.98 25.31
CA VAL A 46 16.43 4.29 24.86
C VAL A 46 15.88 5.43 25.68
N PHE A 47 15.45 6.49 25.02
CA PHE A 47 14.83 7.63 25.69
C PHE A 47 13.32 7.55 25.61
N VAL A 48 12.68 7.81 26.75
CA VAL A 48 11.24 8.05 26.84
C VAL A 48 11.02 9.56 26.70
N ILE A 49 10.31 9.97 25.66
CA ILE A 49 10.08 11.37 25.38
C ILE A 49 8.60 11.71 25.36
N THR A 50 8.28 12.93 25.80
CA THR A 50 6.93 13.45 25.85
C THR A 50 6.86 14.91 25.39
N ASP A 51 5.74 15.30 24.77
CA ASP A 51 5.36 16.70 24.55
C ASP A 51 4.27 17.17 25.55
N GLY A 52 3.97 16.33 26.54
CA GLY A 52 2.92 16.52 27.56
C GLY A 52 1.58 15.87 27.18
N GLU A 53 1.34 15.59 25.92
CA GLU A 53 0.14 14.88 25.45
C GLU A 53 0.50 13.52 24.87
N LYS A 54 1.57 13.49 24.09
CA LYS A 54 2.05 12.29 23.41
C LYS A 54 3.35 11.82 24.03
N THR A 55 3.49 10.52 24.07
CA THR A 55 4.70 9.86 24.58
C THR A 55 5.20 8.84 23.56
N ARG A 56 6.50 8.66 23.48
CA ARG A 56 7.10 7.65 22.61
C ARG A 56 8.50 7.27 23.07
N TYR A 57 8.94 6.12 22.58
CA TYR A 57 10.34 5.73 22.65
C TYR A 57 11.11 6.26 21.45
N SER A 58 12.34 6.65 21.66
CA SER A 58 13.27 7.09 20.60
C SER A 58 14.50 6.17 20.56
N THR A 59 15.37 6.40 19.55
CA THR A 59 16.63 5.64 19.39
C THR A 59 16.46 4.14 19.11
N LEU A 60 15.30 3.70 18.68
CA LEU A 60 14.98 2.29 18.41
C LEU A 60 14.99 1.96 16.92
N ILE A 61 15.57 0.80 16.58
CA ILE A 61 15.47 0.23 15.25
C ILE A 61 14.02 -0.21 15.00
N ARG A 62 13.46 0.23 13.86
CA ARG A 62 12.07 -0.07 13.47
C ARG A 62 12.03 -0.90 12.20
N CYS A 63 11.00 -1.74 12.05
CA CYS A 63 10.86 -2.63 10.87
C CYS A 63 10.43 -1.90 9.60
N HIS A 64 9.92 -0.68 9.70
CA HIS A 64 9.37 0.13 8.61
C HIS A 64 8.35 -0.60 7.70
N SER A 65 7.66 -1.60 8.24
CA SER A 65 6.60 -2.27 7.50
C SER A 65 5.45 -1.31 7.24
N ALA A 66 5.16 -1.05 5.97
CA ALA A 66 3.99 -0.28 5.57
C ALA A 66 2.68 -1.08 5.63
N TRP A 67 2.75 -2.37 5.96
CA TRP A 67 1.62 -3.29 5.89
C TRP A 67 1.11 -3.69 7.27
N ALA A 68 1.83 -4.54 7.96
CA ALA A 68 1.32 -5.29 9.08
C ALA A 68 1.82 -4.85 10.46
N CYS A 69 2.86 -4.04 10.57
CA CYS A 69 3.30 -3.54 11.88
C CYS A 69 2.39 -2.40 12.34
N PRO A 70 1.63 -2.55 13.44
CA PRO A 70 0.68 -1.52 13.86
C PRO A 70 1.39 -0.22 14.30
N TYR A 71 2.63 -0.30 14.75
CA TYR A 71 3.45 0.87 15.08
C TYR A 71 4.02 1.57 13.84
N CYS A 72 4.58 0.82 12.88
CA CYS A 72 5.28 1.40 11.73
C CYS A 72 4.34 1.77 10.57
N SER A 73 3.30 0.96 10.32
CA SER A 73 2.44 1.14 9.16
C SER A 73 1.76 2.52 9.12
N PRO A 74 1.15 3.03 10.19
CA PRO A 74 0.54 4.36 10.18
C PRO A 74 1.56 5.46 9.88
N ARG A 75 2.77 5.37 10.46
CA ARG A 75 3.84 6.36 10.30
C ARG A 75 4.41 6.38 8.89
N VAL A 76 4.75 5.20 8.36
CA VAL A 76 5.22 5.06 6.98
C VAL A 76 4.16 5.55 5.98
N MET A 77 2.89 5.26 6.24
CA MET A 77 1.81 5.70 5.36
C MET A 77 1.54 7.21 5.46
N ALA A 78 1.72 7.82 6.63
CA ALA A 78 1.66 9.27 6.79
C ALA A 78 2.76 9.99 6.00
N ASP A 79 4.00 9.47 6.03
CA ASP A 79 5.12 9.99 5.23
C ASP A 79 4.81 9.85 3.72
N LYS A 80 4.22 8.72 3.30
CA LYS A 80 3.78 8.55 1.91
C LYS A 80 2.62 9.49 1.54
N GLY A 81 1.72 9.77 2.47
CA GLY A 81 0.68 10.79 2.30
C GLY A 81 1.26 12.17 2.03
N THR A 82 2.30 12.53 2.78
CA THR A 82 3.05 13.79 2.56
C THR A 82 3.72 13.82 1.18
N ASP A 83 4.40 12.74 0.77
CA ASP A 83 4.98 12.62 -0.57
C ASP A 83 3.91 12.83 -1.67
N ILE A 84 2.72 12.21 -1.51
CA ILE A 84 1.61 12.33 -2.46
C ILE A 84 1.07 13.77 -2.50
N ALA A 85 0.92 14.41 -1.35
CA ALA A 85 0.49 15.79 -1.28
C ALA A 85 1.49 16.73 -1.99
N CYS A 86 2.78 16.55 -1.76
CA CYS A 86 3.83 17.27 -2.47
C CYS A 86 3.75 17.06 -3.99
N ALA A 87 3.47 15.83 -4.45
CA ALA A 87 3.29 15.55 -5.87
C ALA A 87 2.08 16.30 -6.45
N ILE A 88 0.95 16.33 -5.71
CA ILE A 88 -0.26 17.04 -6.15
C ILE A 88 0.02 18.53 -6.30
N ASP A 89 0.63 19.16 -5.31
CA ASP A 89 0.92 20.60 -5.32
C ASP A 89 1.95 20.95 -6.39
N ALA A 90 3.06 20.20 -6.48
CA ALA A 90 4.11 20.42 -7.48
C ALA A 90 3.58 20.31 -8.91
N LEU A 91 2.85 19.25 -9.21
CA LEU A 91 2.32 19.03 -10.56
C LEU A 91 1.20 20.00 -10.91
N ALA A 92 0.44 20.44 -9.91
CA ALA A 92 -0.57 21.48 -10.11
C ALA A 92 0.07 22.85 -10.39
N THR A 93 1.11 23.21 -9.64
CA THR A 93 1.74 24.55 -9.68
C THR A 93 2.70 24.68 -10.88
N TRP A 94 3.58 23.71 -11.08
CA TRP A 94 4.63 23.81 -12.11
C TRP A 94 4.22 23.31 -13.49
N TYR A 95 3.23 22.39 -13.56
CA TYR A 95 2.85 21.72 -14.81
C TYR A 95 1.37 21.87 -15.18
N ASN A 96 0.60 22.64 -14.41
CA ASN A 96 -0.86 22.79 -14.58
C ASN A 96 -1.61 21.43 -14.71
N GLN A 97 -1.14 20.41 -14.02
CA GLN A 97 -1.76 19.09 -14.01
C GLN A 97 -2.70 18.92 -12.82
N ARG A 98 -3.67 18.04 -12.99
CA ARG A 98 -4.62 17.66 -11.94
C ARG A 98 -4.67 16.13 -11.83
N ALA A 99 -4.81 15.65 -10.59
CA ALA A 99 -4.89 14.24 -10.31
C ALA A 99 -6.35 13.79 -10.24
N ALA A 100 -6.67 12.70 -10.94
CA ALA A 100 -7.89 11.93 -10.71
C ALA A 100 -7.56 10.64 -9.98
N MET A 101 -8.48 10.15 -9.16
CA MET A 101 -8.35 8.86 -8.51
C MET A 101 -9.11 7.79 -9.30
N LEU A 102 -8.40 6.72 -9.66
CA LEU A 102 -8.93 5.52 -10.27
C LEU A 102 -8.83 4.39 -9.24
N THR A 103 -9.89 3.61 -9.11
CA THR A 103 -9.90 2.42 -8.27
C THR A 103 -10.06 1.17 -9.12
N PHE A 104 -9.24 0.17 -8.87
CA PHE A 104 -9.26 -1.14 -9.51
C PHE A 104 -9.47 -2.21 -8.45
N THR A 105 -10.59 -2.91 -8.51
CA THR A 105 -10.93 -4.00 -7.60
C THR A 105 -10.74 -5.33 -8.30
N LEU A 106 -10.09 -6.29 -7.65
CA LEU A 106 -10.02 -7.66 -8.15
C LEU A 106 -11.32 -8.39 -7.79
N PRO A 107 -12.03 -9.00 -8.76
CA PRO A 107 -13.10 -9.94 -8.45
C PRO A 107 -12.58 -11.13 -7.63
N HIS A 108 -13.29 -11.49 -6.59
CA HIS A 108 -12.86 -12.51 -5.63
C HIS A 108 -14.07 -13.29 -5.10
N ASP A 109 -13.82 -14.38 -4.40
CA ASP A 109 -14.77 -15.15 -3.62
C ASP A 109 -14.24 -15.39 -2.19
N LYS A 110 -15.09 -15.89 -1.32
CA LYS A 110 -14.76 -16.17 0.08
C LYS A 110 -13.65 -17.23 0.29
N TYR A 111 -13.31 -17.97 -0.74
CA TYR A 111 -12.29 -19.03 -0.69
C TYR A 111 -10.93 -18.56 -1.22
N MET A 112 -10.83 -17.32 -1.69
CA MET A 112 -9.59 -16.73 -2.15
C MET A 112 -8.74 -16.30 -0.94
N SER A 113 -7.58 -16.93 -0.77
CA SER A 113 -6.64 -16.52 0.26
C SER A 113 -6.06 -15.13 -0.03
N CYS A 114 -5.53 -14.46 1.00
CA CYS A 114 -4.87 -13.15 0.82
C CYS A 114 -3.66 -13.26 -0.12
N GLU A 115 -2.89 -14.35 -0.04
CA GLU A 115 -1.76 -14.63 -0.94
C GLU A 115 -2.23 -14.76 -2.38
N ASP A 116 -3.26 -15.57 -2.64
CA ASP A 116 -3.83 -15.73 -3.98
C ASP A 116 -4.34 -14.40 -4.52
N ALA A 117 -5.10 -13.67 -3.71
CA ALA A 117 -5.66 -12.37 -4.06
C ALA A 117 -4.55 -11.37 -4.44
N PHE A 118 -3.46 -11.34 -3.69
CA PHE A 118 -2.36 -10.41 -3.93
C PHE A 118 -1.55 -10.78 -5.17
N GLU A 119 -1.20 -12.04 -5.35
CA GLU A 119 -0.44 -12.50 -6.52
C GLU A 119 -1.25 -12.33 -7.82
N ILE A 120 -2.55 -12.63 -7.79
CA ILE A 120 -3.43 -12.41 -8.93
C ILE A 120 -3.56 -10.91 -9.21
N LEU A 121 -3.73 -10.06 -8.17
CA LEU A 121 -3.79 -8.60 -8.32
C LEU A 121 -2.52 -8.04 -8.96
N LEU A 122 -1.35 -8.44 -8.47
CA LEU A 122 -0.06 -8.00 -9.00
C LEU A 122 0.14 -8.44 -10.46
N SER A 123 -0.19 -9.68 -10.78
CA SER A 123 -0.05 -10.21 -12.14
C SER A 123 -1.07 -9.57 -13.10
N THR A 124 -2.29 -9.31 -12.62
CA THR A 124 -3.33 -8.56 -13.35
C THR A 124 -2.84 -7.15 -13.66
N TRP A 125 -2.34 -6.42 -12.66
CA TRP A 125 -1.78 -5.09 -12.87
C TRP A 125 -0.64 -5.09 -13.88
N ARG A 126 0.31 -6.02 -13.75
CA ARG A 126 1.43 -6.15 -14.69
C ARG A 126 0.95 -6.38 -16.12
N MET A 127 -0.09 -7.18 -16.32
CA MET A 127 -0.68 -7.45 -17.63
C MET A 127 -1.47 -6.24 -18.15
N PHE A 128 -2.27 -5.62 -17.29
CA PHE A 128 -3.10 -4.46 -17.60
C PHE A 128 -2.26 -3.24 -17.99
N TYR A 129 -1.19 -2.96 -17.23
CA TYR A 129 -0.33 -1.79 -17.39
C TYR A 129 0.85 -2.01 -18.34
N ARG A 130 0.98 -3.18 -18.94
CA ARG A 130 2.07 -3.47 -19.86
C ARG A 130 1.98 -2.54 -21.07
N ASN A 131 2.94 -1.60 -21.18
CA ASN A 131 3.25 -0.92 -22.43
C ASN A 131 3.78 -1.94 -23.44
N LYS A 132 2.93 -2.72 -24.04
CA LYS A 132 3.26 -3.28 -25.33
C LYS A 132 3.32 -2.06 -26.25
N LYS A 133 4.50 -1.80 -26.85
CA LYS A 133 4.55 -0.90 -28.00
C LYS A 133 3.33 -1.23 -28.84
N ARG A 134 2.47 -0.24 -29.09
CA ARG A 134 1.33 -0.41 -30.01
C ARG A 134 1.88 -1.12 -31.22
N SER A 135 1.59 -2.40 -31.40
CA SER A 135 1.84 -3.00 -32.68
C SER A 135 0.82 -2.33 -33.61
N LYS A 136 1.31 -1.50 -34.51
CA LYS A 136 0.48 -0.88 -35.56
C LYS A 136 -0.39 -1.98 -36.15
N LYS A 137 -1.62 -1.66 -36.56
CA LYS A 137 -2.41 -2.57 -37.39
C LYS A 137 -1.51 -3.11 -38.48
N CYS A 138 -1.19 -4.39 -38.43
CA CYS A 138 -0.41 -5.05 -39.46
C CYS A 138 -1.38 -5.85 -40.32
N SER A 139 -1.36 -5.62 -41.60
CA SER A 139 -1.92 -6.57 -42.57
C SER A 139 -0.79 -7.49 -43.01
N TYR A 140 -1.07 -8.76 -43.10
CA TYR A 140 -0.13 -9.74 -43.67
C TYR A 140 -0.91 -10.65 -44.66
N THR A 141 -0.17 -11.15 -45.63
CA THR A 141 -0.66 -12.09 -46.59
C THR A 141 -0.05 -13.45 -46.36
N LEU A 142 -0.83 -14.47 -46.29
CA LEU A 142 -0.35 -15.83 -46.16
C LEU A 142 0.44 -16.23 -47.39
N THR A 143 1.63 -16.73 -47.22
CA THR A 143 2.51 -17.18 -48.32
C THR A 143 2.42 -18.68 -48.57
N ALA A 144 1.77 -19.42 -47.68
CA ALA A 144 1.47 -20.84 -47.80
C ALA A 144 0.09 -21.15 -47.21
N ASP A 145 -0.48 -22.27 -47.60
CA ASP A 145 -1.69 -22.82 -46.99
C ASP A 145 -1.34 -23.30 -45.57
N VAL A 146 -2.13 -22.88 -44.60
CA VAL A 146 -1.97 -23.24 -43.21
C VAL A 146 -3.25 -23.90 -42.72
N THR A 147 -3.22 -25.21 -42.64
CA THR A 147 -4.39 -26.03 -42.25
C THR A 147 -4.24 -26.63 -40.85
N ASP A 148 -3.02 -26.67 -40.33
CA ASP A 148 -2.71 -27.26 -39.03
C ASP A 148 -2.52 -26.15 -37.98
N GLU A 149 -3.41 -26.08 -37.00
CA GLU A 149 -3.37 -25.10 -35.92
C GLU A 149 -2.18 -25.29 -34.97
N ASN A 150 -1.51 -26.46 -35.03
CA ASN A 150 -0.37 -26.79 -34.20
C ASN A 150 0.98 -26.48 -34.84
N LYS A 151 1.01 -25.97 -36.07
CA LYS A 151 2.28 -25.57 -36.72
C LYS A 151 2.81 -24.27 -36.16
N SER A 152 4.12 -24.26 -35.93
CA SER A 152 4.87 -23.02 -35.67
C SER A 152 5.09 -22.25 -36.98
N TYR A 153 4.80 -20.96 -36.96
CA TYR A 153 4.94 -20.08 -38.13
C TYR A 153 6.21 -19.26 -38.12
N SER A 154 7.03 -19.38 -37.09
CA SER A 154 8.21 -18.53 -36.88
C SER A 154 9.28 -18.68 -37.92
N ASP A 155 9.45 -19.87 -38.49
CA ASP A 155 10.59 -20.19 -39.35
C ASP A 155 10.25 -20.28 -40.83
N ASN A 156 8.96 -20.24 -41.16
CA ASN A 156 8.51 -20.56 -42.52
C ASN A 156 8.11 -19.34 -43.35
N GLY A 157 8.20 -18.11 -42.82
CA GLY A 157 7.85 -16.92 -43.56
C GLY A 157 6.42 -16.93 -44.10
N LEU A 158 5.46 -17.50 -43.37
CA LEU A 158 4.08 -17.71 -43.82
C LEU A 158 3.29 -16.42 -43.96
N TYR A 159 3.78 -15.32 -43.43
CA TYR A 159 3.13 -14.02 -43.55
C TYR A 159 4.16 -12.89 -43.69
N LYS A 160 3.73 -11.82 -44.34
CA LYS A 160 4.51 -10.60 -44.53
C LYS A 160 3.72 -9.42 -43.99
N SER A 161 4.35 -8.57 -43.19
CA SER A 161 3.68 -7.38 -42.69
C SER A 161 3.41 -6.38 -43.81
N SER A 162 2.48 -5.45 -43.61
CA SER A 162 2.15 -4.40 -44.58
C SER A 162 3.33 -3.49 -44.95
N ASN A 163 4.36 -3.47 -44.10
CA ASN A 163 5.61 -2.71 -44.33
C ASN A 163 6.73 -3.60 -44.90
N GLY A 164 6.43 -4.76 -45.40
CA GLY A 164 7.37 -5.63 -46.11
C GLY A 164 8.21 -6.54 -45.23
N ASN A 165 8.16 -6.41 -43.93
CA ASN A 165 8.89 -7.26 -43.00
C ASN A 165 8.16 -8.57 -42.79
N TRP A 166 8.88 -9.69 -42.90
CA TRP A 166 8.40 -10.97 -42.47
C TRP A 166 8.17 -10.93 -40.97
N GLY A 167 7.00 -11.31 -40.54
CA GLY A 167 6.70 -11.44 -39.13
C GLY A 167 7.59 -12.53 -38.53
N LYS A 168 8.76 -12.13 -38.01
CA LYS A 168 9.47 -12.99 -37.08
C LYS A 168 8.55 -13.17 -35.89
N GLY A 169 7.98 -14.33 -35.85
CA GLY A 169 6.93 -14.63 -34.95
C GLY A 169 7.35 -14.45 -33.51
N THR A 170 6.76 -13.54 -32.95
CA THR A 170 6.39 -13.63 -31.56
C THR A 170 5.48 -14.83 -31.31
N THR A 171 5.38 -15.68 -32.26
CA THR A 171 4.47 -16.78 -32.38
C THR A 171 5.18 -18.07 -32.12
N ASN A 172 5.61 -18.23 -30.93
CA ASN A 172 6.03 -19.55 -30.49
C ASN A 172 4.85 -20.53 -30.38
N LYS A 173 3.72 -20.30 -31.05
CA LYS A 173 2.57 -21.21 -30.95
C LYS A 173 1.54 -20.88 -32.01
N THR A 174 0.79 -21.85 -32.36
CA THR A 174 -0.45 -21.82 -33.10
C THR A 174 -1.15 -20.49 -33.06
N ASP A 175 -0.86 -19.64 -34.04
CA ASP A 175 -1.59 -18.40 -34.20
C ASP A 175 -2.76 -18.69 -35.13
N LYS A 176 -3.95 -18.92 -34.53
CA LYS A 176 -5.20 -19.14 -35.27
C LYS A 176 -5.47 -18.08 -36.35
N ARG A 177 -4.83 -16.89 -36.20
CA ARG A 177 -4.97 -15.80 -37.17
C ARG A 177 -4.23 -16.07 -38.47
N ALA A 178 -3.27 -16.96 -38.44
CA ALA A 178 -2.50 -17.34 -39.61
C ALA A 178 -3.11 -18.54 -40.36
N VAL A 179 -4.08 -19.22 -39.75
CA VAL A 179 -4.77 -20.32 -40.43
C VAL A 179 -5.61 -19.78 -41.59
N GLY A 180 -5.39 -20.32 -42.74
CA GLY A 180 -6.08 -19.90 -43.95
C GLY A 180 -5.37 -20.32 -45.25
N LYS A 181 -5.91 -19.92 -46.39
CA LYS A 181 -5.37 -20.26 -47.70
C LYS A 181 -4.29 -19.26 -48.13
N ARG A 182 -3.32 -19.75 -48.92
CA ARG A 182 -2.29 -18.90 -49.52
C ARG A 182 -2.94 -17.71 -50.26
N GLY A 183 -2.38 -16.52 -50.07
CA GLY A 183 -2.91 -15.26 -50.61
C GLY A 183 -3.99 -14.60 -49.76
N GLU A 184 -4.53 -15.27 -48.74
CA GLU A 184 -5.51 -14.68 -47.84
C GLU A 184 -4.88 -13.53 -47.02
N LYS A 185 -5.50 -12.36 -47.12
CA LYS A 185 -5.04 -11.18 -46.38
C LYS A 185 -5.63 -11.20 -44.97
N ARG A 186 -4.79 -11.28 -43.97
CA ARG A 186 -5.20 -11.18 -42.58
C ARG A 186 -4.82 -9.82 -42.02
N ILE A 187 -5.70 -9.27 -41.19
CA ILE A 187 -5.47 -8.04 -40.46
C ILE A 187 -5.27 -8.40 -39.02
N TYR A 188 -4.08 -8.19 -38.54
CA TYR A 188 -3.76 -8.34 -37.12
C TYR A 188 -4.01 -7.02 -36.40
N GLN A 189 -4.84 -7.03 -35.39
CA GLN A 189 -4.93 -5.96 -34.42
C GLN A 189 -4.15 -6.39 -33.17
N ALA A 190 -3.17 -5.61 -32.79
CA ALA A 190 -2.54 -5.78 -31.49
C ALA A 190 -3.58 -5.68 -30.40
N GLY A 191 -3.32 -6.38 -29.31
CA GLY A 191 -4.19 -6.31 -28.15
C GLY A 191 -4.44 -4.85 -27.76
N TYR A 192 -5.70 -4.50 -27.61
CA TYR A 192 -6.14 -3.17 -27.24
C TYR A 192 -5.60 -2.81 -25.85
N ASP A 193 -4.89 -1.66 -25.74
CA ASP A 193 -4.31 -1.14 -24.51
C ASP A 193 -4.94 0.21 -24.14
N PRO A 194 -6.14 0.20 -23.50
CA PRO A 194 -6.83 1.43 -23.16
C PRO A 194 -6.10 2.31 -22.15
N MET A 195 -5.26 1.72 -21.29
CA MET A 195 -4.45 2.51 -20.36
C MET A 195 -3.31 3.27 -21.08
N GLY A 196 -2.68 2.63 -22.06
CA GLY A 196 -1.68 3.27 -22.91
C GLY A 196 -2.30 4.38 -23.76
N ASP A 197 -3.47 4.11 -24.35
CA ASP A 197 -4.20 5.08 -25.15
C ASP A 197 -4.66 6.28 -24.32
N LEU A 198 -5.21 6.06 -23.12
CA LEU A 198 -5.59 7.13 -22.20
C LEU A 198 -4.39 8.02 -21.88
N ARG A 199 -3.27 7.40 -21.49
CA ARG A 199 -2.07 8.14 -21.11
C ARG A 199 -1.52 8.99 -22.25
N GLU A 200 -1.48 8.45 -23.45
CA GLU A 200 -1.01 9.16 -24.65
C GLU A 200 -1.97 10.30 -25.03
N THR A 201 -3.28 10.01 -25.06
CA THR A 201 -4.32 10.97 -25.46
C THR A 201 -4.45 12.13 -24.46
N LEU A 202 -4.41 11.83 -23.18
CA LEU A 202 -4.57 12.83 -22.12
C LEU A 202 -3.24 13.33 -21.54
N LYS A 203 -2.09 12.92 -22.11
CA LYS A 203 -0.74 13.23 -21.62
C LYS A 203 -0.56 12.94 -20.13
N ALA A 204 -1.04 11.74 -19.72
CA ALA A 204 -1.09 11.33 -18.33
C ALA A 204 0.07 10.39 -17.97
N ASP A 205 1.27 10.93 -17.77
CA ASP A 205 2.48 10.15 -17.54
C ASP A 205 2.82 9.89 -16.07
N HIS A 206 2.35 10.76 -15.18
CA HIS A 206 2.60 10.65 -13.75
C HIS A 206 1.49 9.86 -13.08
N PHE A 207 1.88 8.89 -12.24
CA PHE A 207 0.93 8.21 -11.36
C PHE A 207 1.59 7.75 -10.06
N VAL A 208 0.76 7.61 -9.04
CA VAL A 208 1.05 6.90 -7.79
C VAL A 208 -0.05 5.89 -7.59
N LYS A 209 0.31 4.65 -7.27
CA LYS A 209 -0.66 3.62 -6.90
C LYS A 209 -0.41 3.11 -5.50
N VAL A 210 -1.48 2.76 -4.81
CA VAL A 210 -1.49 2.21 -3.46
C VAL A 210 -2.32 0.95 -3.46
N PHE A 211 -1.77 -0.11 -2.87
CA PHE A 211 -2.50 -1.35 -2.67
C PHE A 211 -3.24 -1.29 -1.33
N GLU A 212 -4.47 -1.74 -1.35
CA GLU A 212 -5.33 -1.83 -0.17
C GLU A 212 -6.02 -3.19 -0.10
N PHE A 213 -6.21 -3.67 1.12
CA PHE A 213 -6.95 -4.88 1.42
C PHE A 213 -7.95 -4.59 2.53
N THR A 214 -9.19 -5.06 2.34
CA THR A 214 -10.18 -5.16 3.39
C THR A 214 -10.67 -6.60 3.47
N TYR A 215 -11.23 -7.00 4.59
CA TYR A 215 -11.78 -8.33 4.82
C TYR A 215 -13.23 -8.24 5.26
N GLY A 216 -14.09 -9.08 4.68
CA GLY A 216 -15.51 -9.11 4.98
C GLY A 216 -16.10 -10.51 4.83
N GLU A 217 -17.43 -10.61 4.79
CA GLU A 217 -18.15 -11.88 4.64
C GLU A 217 -17.74 -12.66 3.37
N ASN A 218 -17.37 -11.94 2.31
CA ASN A 218 -16.91 -12.51 1.05
C ASN A 218 -15.38 -12.68 0.98
N GLY A 219 -14.68 -12.70 2.13
CA GLY A 219 -13.23 -12.85 2.20
C GLY A 219 -12.47 -11.55 1.94
N TRP A 220 -11.29 -11.67 1.35
CA TRP A 220 -10.40 -10.55 1.05
C TRP A 220 -10.85 -9.74 -0.14
N HIS A 221 -10.93 -8.41 0.03
CA HIS A 221 -11.23 -7.44 -1.03
C HIS A 221 -9.96 -6.65 -1.41
N PRO A 222 -9.20 -7.10 -2.40
CA PRO A 222 -7.98 -6.41 -2.83
C PRO A 222 -8.30 -5.27 -3.80
N HIS A 223 -7.70 -4.09 -3.55
CA HIS A 223 -7.86 -2.90 -4.35
C HIS A 223 -6.52 -2.30 -4.74
N ILE A 224 -6.51 -1.62 -5.90
CA ILE A 224 -5.49 -0.65 -6.26
C ILE A 224 -6.17 0.70 -6.40
N HIS A 225 -5.75 1.65 -5.59
CA HIS A 225 -6.06 3.05 -5.80
C HIS A 225 -4.92 3.70 -6.57
N MET A 226 -5.23 4.40 -7.65
CA MET A 226 -4.23 5.07 -8.47
C MET A 226 -4.59 6.54 -8.64
N LEU A 227 -3.69 7.42 -8.24
CA LEU A 227 -3.72 8.81 -8.69
C LEU A 227 -3.03 8.88 -10.05
N LEU A 228 -3.75 9.43 -11.02
CA LEU A 228 -3.25 9.66 -12.37
C LEU A 228 -3.35 11.15 -12.69
N TRP A 229 -2.24 11.77 -13.04
CA TRP A 229 -2.18 13.19 -13.38
C TRP A 229 -2.34 13.39 -14.87
N THR A 230 -3.14 14.39 -15.22
CA THR A 230 -3.34 14.85 -16.60
C THR A 230 -3.38 16.38 -16.62
N ALA A 231 -3.27 16.98 -17.81
CA ALA A 231 -3.48 18.41 -17.96
C ALA A 231 -4.89 18.81 -17.45
N LYS A 232 -5.01 19.96 -16.82
CA LYS A 232 -6.26 20.43 -16.18
C LYS A 232 -7.46 20.36 -17.12
N GLU A 233 -7.28 20.74 -18.38
CA GLU A 233 -8.31 20.73 -19.43
C GLU A 233 -8.75 19.32 -19.82
N ASN A 234 -7.93 18.32 -19.62
CA ASN A 234 -8.21 16.92 -19.97
C ASN A 234 -8.85 16.11 -18.83
N LEU A 235 -8.93 16.67 -17.61
CA LEU A 235 -9.37 15.93 -16.43
C LEU A 235 -10.76 15.28 -16.63
N GLN A 236 -11.72 16.04 -17.13
CA GLN A 236 -13.09 15.56 -17.31
C GLN A 236 -13.21 14.48 -18.42
N ARG A 237 -12.32 14.53 -19.39
CA ARG A 237 -12.30 13.56 -20.48
C ARG A 237 -11.90 12.15 -20.04
N MET A 238 -11.35 12.00 -18.84
CA MET A 238 -10.98 10.68 -18.30
C MET A 238 -12.19 9.73 -18.21
N VAL A 239 -13.41 10.27 -18.03
CA VAL A 239 -14.66 9.47 -17.99
C VAL A 239 -14.86 8.64 -19.26
N GLU A 240 -14.45 9.15 -20.43
CA GLU A 240 -14.56 8.46 -21.72
C GLU A 240 -13.82 7.10 -21.75
N TRP A 241 -12.95 6.87 -20.79
CA TRP A 241 -12.09 5.69 -20.71
C TRP A 241 -12.56 4.65 -19.70
N GLU A 242 -13.49 5.00 -18.81
CA GLU A 242 -13.85 4.16 -17.66
C GLU A 242 -14.32 2.76 -18.09
N ASP A 243 -15.24 2.65 -19.04
CA ASP A 243 -15.75 1.37 -19.52
C ASP A 243 -14.67 0.55 -20.25
N LYS A 244 -13.82 1.22 -21.02
CA LYS A 244 -12.71 0.57 -21.74
C LYS A 244 -11.65 0.02 -20.77
N LEU A 245 -11.38 0.76 -19.69
CA LEU A 245 -10.48 0.32 -18.62
C LEU A 245 -11.09 -0.85 -17.85
N LEU A 246 -12.40 -0.79 -17.54
CA LEU A 246 -13.14 -1.85 -16.87
C LEU A 246 -13.09 -3.16 -17.68
N GLU A 247 -13.43 -3.12 -18.96
CA GLU A 247 -13.39 -4.28 -19.84
C GLU A 247 -11.98 -4.91 -19.86
N ARG A 248 -10.97 -4.09 -20.07
CA ARG A 248 -9.57 -4.57 -20.11
C ARG A 248 -9.11 -5.15 -18.78
N TRP A 249 -9.46 -4.49 -17.67
CA TRP A 249 -9.14 -4.97 -16.34
C TRP A 249 -9.73 -6.33 -16.06
N TRP A 250 -11.01 -6.49 -16.37
CA TRP A 250 -11.75 -7.75 -16.19
C TRP A 250 -11.14 -8.91 -16.97
N HIS A 251 -10.82 -8.69 -18.24
CA HIS A 251 -10.14 -9.70 -19.06
C HIS A 251 -8.75 -10.07 -18.51
N CYS A 252 -7.98 -9.10 -18.05
CA CYS A 252 -6.69 -9.35 -17.45
C CYS A 252 -6.82 -10.15 -16.15
N ALA A 253 -7.76 -9.78 -15.29
CA ALA A 253 -8.01 -10.42 -14.02
C ALA A 253 -8.44 -11.88 -14.21
N LYS A 254 -9.43 -12.14 -15.06
CA LYS A 254 -9.89 -13.48 -15.42
C LYS A 254 -8.74 -14.36 -15.91
N HIS A 255 -7.99 -13.87 -16.89
CA HIS A 255 -6.85 -14.61 -17.45
C HIS A 255 -5.77 -14.91 -16.42
N GLN A 256 -5.43 -13.95 -15.55
CA GLN A 256 -4.39 -14.17 -14.55
C GLN A 256 -4.86 -15.08 -13.42
N ALA A 257 -6.12 -15.02 -13.00
CA ALA A 257 -6.69 -15.93 -12.03
C ALA A 257 -6.68 -17.39 -12.55
N GLU A 258 -7.18 -17.59 -13.77
CA GLU A 258 -7.15 -18.92 -14.39
C GLU A 258 -5.73 -19.46 -14.48
N LYS A 259 -4.80 -18.67 -15.01
CA LYS A 259 -3.39 -19.07 -15.13
C LYS A 259 -2.75 -19.37 -13.78
N TYR A 260 -3.04 -18.58 -12.74
CA TYR A 260 -2.50 -18.78 -11.39
C TYR A 260 -2.98 -20.08 -10.80
N TYR A 261 -4.29 -20.34 -10.80
CA TYR A 261 -4.86 -21.53 -10.19
C TYR A 261 -4.52 -22.81 -10.97
N LEU A 262 -4.50 -22.80 -12.31
CA LEU A 262 -4.09 -23.94 -13.11
C LEU A 262 -2.62 -24.32 -12.87
N LYS A 263 -1.76 -23.33 -12.61
CA LYS A 263 -0.36 -23.61 -12.23
C LYS A 263 -0.24 -24.22 -10.84
N ARG A 264 -1.07 -23.76 -9.89
CA ARG A 264 -1.02 -24.20 -8.49
C ARG A 264 -1.70 -25.54 -8.26
N TYR A 265 -2.73 -25.83 -9.02
CA TYR A 265 -3.55 -27.03 -8.89
C TYR A 265 -3.81 -27.67 -10.27
N PRO A 266 -2.79 -28.28 -10.91
CA PRO A 266 -2.89 -28.78 -12.28
C PRO A 266 -3.93 -29.90 -12.44
N ASP A 267 -4.16 -30.68 -11.38
CA ASP A 267 -5.08 -31.82 -11.40
C ASP A 267 -6.56 -31.40 -11.26
N LYS A 268 -6.86 -30.12 -10.99
CA LYS A 268 -8.21 -29.58 -10.79
C LYS A 268 -8.67 -28.68 -11.93
N THR A 269 -8.25 -28.98 -13.16
CA THR A 269 -8.45 -28.08 -14.31
C THR A 269 -9.91 -27.68 -14.54
N GLU A 270 -10.86 -28.63 -14.53
CA GLU A 270 -12.28 -28.34 -14.81
C GLU A 270 -12.95 -27.59 -13.64
N GLU A 271 -12.62 -27.95 -12.38
CA GLU A 271 -13.11 -27.24 -11.19
C GLU A 271 -12.65 -25.77 -11.21
N ILE A 272 -11.38 -25.52 -11.54
CA ILE A 272 -10.80 -24.18 -11.64
C ILE A 272 -11.47 -23.36 -12.74
N LYS A 273 -11.67 -23.94 -13.93
CA LYS A 273 -12.35 -23.24 -15.01
C LYS A 273 -13.78 -22.87 -14.63
N ALA A 274 -14.52 -23.77 -13.98
CA ALA A 274 -15.87 -23.52 -13.50
C ALA A 274 -15.89 -22.41 -12.45
N ARG A 275 -14.99 -22.44 -11.45
CA ARG A 275 -14.84 -21.42 -10.43
C ARG A 275 -14.51 -20.06 -11.05
N VAL A 276 -13.52 -19.99 -11.94
CA VAL A 276 -13.13 -18.75 -12.63
C VAL A 276 -14.28 -18.23 -13.49
N ALA A 277 -15.02 -19.09 -14.15
CA ALA A 277 -16.20 -18.69 -14.91
C ALA A 277 -17.29 -18.06 -14.02
N THR A 278 -17.45 -18.57 -12.80
CA THR A 278 -18.42 -18.03 -11.83
C THR A 278 -17.96 -16.68 -11.25
N VAL A 279 -16.73 -16.62 -10.72
CA VAL A 279 -16.16 -15.40 -10.10
C VAL A 279 -16.02 -14.28 -11.12
N TYR A 280 -15.62 -14.61 -12.35
CA TYR A 280 -15.43 -13.67 -13.47
C TYR A 280 -16.55 -13.83 -14.51
N ALA A 281 -17.79 -13.89 -14.04
CA ALA A 281 -18.98 -13.86 -14.90
C ALA A 281 -19.04 -12.57 -15.75
N ASP A 282 -20.11 -12.36 -16.49
CA ASP A 282 -20.22 -11.19 -17.37
C ASP A 282 -20.13 -9.87 -16.58
N TYR A 283 -19.04 -9.11 -16.82
CA TYR A 283 -18.82 -7.81 -16.19
C TYR A 283 -19.93 -6.79 -16.48
N LYS A 284 -20.63 -6.90 -17.60
CA LYS A 284 -21.74 -6.01 -17.96
C LYS A 284 -22.94 -6.21 -17.04
N LYS A 285 -23.23 -7.46 -16.67
CA LYS A 285 -24.29 -7.80 -15.72
C LYS A 285 -23.96 -7.28 -14.33
N ILE A 286 -22.75 -7.54 -13.85
CA ILE A 286 -22.28 -7.08 -12.52
C ILE A 286 -22.23 -5.55 -12.46
N THR A 287 -21.89 -4.88 -13.56
CA THR A 287 -21.89 -3.42 -13.64
C THR A 287 -23.30 -2.84 -13.61
N ALA A 288 -24.27 -3.52 -14.22
CA ALA A 288 -25.69 -3.13 -14.17
C ALA A 288 -26.25 -3.18 -12.73
N ASP A 289 -25.74 -4.12 -11.91
CA ASP A 289 -26.10 -4.25 -10.48
C ASP A 289 -25.37 -3.22 -9.60
N GLY A 290 -24.66 -2.24 -10.17
CA GLY A 290 -23.98 -1.15 -9.45
C GLY A 290 -22.60 -1.49 -8.92
N HIS A 291 -22.07 -2.68 -9.16
CA HIS A 291 -20.74 -3.12 -8.72
C HIS A 291 -19.70 -2.97 -9.82
N ARG A 292 -18.94 -1.88 -9.81
CA ARG A 292 -17.87 -1.65 -10.79
C ARG A 292 -16.50 -2.05 -10.24
N SER A 293 -15.79 -2.92 -10.95
CA SER A 293 -14.39 -3.28 -10.63
C SER A 293 -13.39 -2.21 -11.03
N VAL A 294 -13.76 -1.26 -11.88
CA VAL A 294 -12.96 -0.08 -12.22
C VAL A 294 -13.86 1.14 -12.23
N TYR A 295 -13.47 2.17 -11.53
CA TYR A 295 -14.18 3.45 -11.54
C TYR A 295 -13.24 4.62 -11.33
N ILE A 296 -13.64 5.80 -11.79
CA ILE A 296 -13.00 7.08 -11.57
C ILE A 296 -13.83 7.85 -10.54
N SER A 297 -13.18 8.44 -9.53
CA SER A 297 -13.89 9.21 -8.50
C SER A 297 -14.60 10.42 -9.11
N LYS A 298 -15.92 10.48 -8.93
CA LYS A 298 -16.82 11.52 -9.46
C LYS A 298 -17.69 12.09 -8.35
N ASP A 299 -18.08 13.35 -8.49
CA ASP A 299 -19.10 13.97 -7.64
C ASP A 299 -20.52 13.50 -8.01
N LYS A 300 -21.53 14.00 -7.29
CA LYS A 300 -22.94 13.66 -7.53
C LYS A 300 -23.45 14.05 -8.93
N ALA A 301 -22.78 15.00 -9.58
CA ALA A 301 -23.09 15.45 -10.93
C ALA A 301 -22.35 14.64 -12.01
N GLY A 302 -21.59 13.62 -11.63
CA GLY A 302 -20.79 12.79 -12.56
C GLY A 302 -19.48 13.43 -13.01
N LYS A 303 -19.07 14.56 -12.41
CA LYS A 303 -17.84 15.26 -12.75
C LYS A 303 -16.66 14.64 -12.01
N VAL A 304 -15.54 14.41 -12.71
CA VAL A 304 -14.31 13.89 -12.12
C VAL A 304 -13.79 14.82 -11.02
N ILE A 305 -13.61 14.28 -9.83
CA ILE A 305 -13.08 15.02 -8.68
C ILE A 305 -11.57 15.17 -8.84
N SER A 306 -11.10 16.44 -8.90
CA SER A 306 -9.68 16.74 -8.78
C SER A 306 -9.22 16.51 -7.35
N GLN A 307 -8.22 15.66 -7.18
CA GLN A 307 -7.63 15.44 -5.86
C GLN A 307 -6.81 16.66 -5.44
N SER A 308 -6.87 17.04 -4.19
CA SER A 308 -6.13 18.17 -3.62
C SER A 308 -5.17 17.71 -2.53
N SER A 309 -4.10 18.47 -2.31
CA SER A 309 -3.12 18.17 -1.26
C SER A 309 -3.73 18.23 0.15
N SER A 310 -4.77 19.05 0.36
CA SER A 310 -5.46 19.12 1.65
C SER A 310 -6.02 17.77 2.10
N HIS A 311 -6.43 16.92 1.17
CA HIS A 311 -6.85 15.55 1.48
C HIS A 311 -5.73 14.68 2.08
N TYR A 312 -4.46 15.02 1.80
CA TYR A 312 -3.30 14.23 2.20
C TYR A 312 -2.44 14.89 3.28
N LEU A 313 -2.45 16.22 3.35
CA LEU A 313 -1.68 16.98 4.32
C LEU A 313 -2.45 17.32 5.60
N ALA A 314 -3.76 17.40 5.55
CA ALA A 314 -4.59 17.60 6.74
C ALA A 314 -4.56 16.42 7.74
N GLY A 315 -3.82 15.46 7.44
CA GLY A 315 -3.06 14.40 8.08
C GLY A 315 -3.68 13.65 9.23
N TRP A 316 -4.74 14.01 9.76
CA TRP A 316 -5.26 13.37 10.98
C TRP A 316 -6.78 13.34 11.02
N SER A 317 -7.41 13.96 10.07
CA SER A 317 -8.86 13.90 9.87
C SER A 317 -9.18 13.04 8.65
N GLY A 318 -9.35 11.84 8.84
CA GLY A 318 -10.30 10.90 8.37
C GLY A 318 -10.63 10.67 6.93
N ASN A 319 -10.11 11.29 5.92
CA ASN A 319 -10.51 11.10 4.53
C ASN A 319 -9.38 10.62 3.60
N TYR A 320 -8.47 9.80 4.10
CA TYR A 320 -7.39 9.24 3.30
C TYR A 320 -7.77 7.91 2.66
N GLU A 321 -8.37 7.92 1.50
CA GLU A 321 -8.60 6.70 0.76
C GLU A 321 -7.30 6.04 0.26
N LEU A 322 -6.21 6.80 0.09
CA LEU A 322 -4.95 6.27 -0.44
C LEU A 322 -3.92 5.87 0.62
N THR A 323 -3.76 6.68 1.64
CA THR A 323 -2.75 6.40 2.67
C THR A 323 -3.36 6.00 3.99
N GLY A 324 -4.71 5.98 4.01
CA GLY A 324 -5.61 5.58 5.07
C GLY A 324 -5.00 5.66 6.45
N GLY A 325 -5.14 6.80 7.09
CA GLY A 325 -4.96 6.82 8.52
C GLY A 325 -5.85 5.72 9.12
N THR A 326 -5.27 4.87 9.95
CA THR A 326 -5.98 3.78 10.63
C THR A 326 -7.23 4.26 11.35
N ASP A 327 -7.26 5.52 11.78
CA ASP A 327 -8.29 6.10 12.62
C ASP A 327 -9.62 6.43 11.93
N THR A 328 -9.64 6.67 10.63
CA THR A 328 -10.88 7.09 9.96
C THR A 328 -11.58 5.97 9.24
N LYS A 329 -10.84 4.99 8.72
CA LYS A 329 -11.45 3.76 8.24
C LYS A 329 -11.95 2.89 9.39
N LEU A 330 -11.42 3.05 10.60
CA LEU A 330 -11.97 2.49 11.83
C LEU A 330 -13.42 2.95 12.08
N LYS A 331 -13.74 4.21 11.75
CA LYS A 331 -15.07 4.80 12.00
C LYS A 331 -16.07 4.66 10.84
N THR A 332 -15.61 4.33 9.63
CA THR A 332 -16.45 4.33 8.41
C THR A 332 -16.47 3.00 7.64
N ALA A 333 -15.83 1.95 8.16
CA ALA A 333 -15.98 0.62 7.59
C ALA A 333 -17.47 0.25 7.60
N ARG A 334 -17.99 -0.19 6.45
CA ARG A 334 -19.34 -0.77 6.41
C ARG A 334 -19.41 -1.89 7.43
N GLU A 335 -20.55 -2.02 8.12
CA GLU A 335 -20.78 -3.12 9.03
C GLU A 335 -20.36 -4.45 8.37
N GLY A 336 -19.52 -5.24 9.05
CA GLY A 336 -18.98 -6.48 8.51
C GLY A 336 -17.73 -6.40 7.64
N HIS A 337 -17.19 -5.20 7.36
CA HIS A 337 -15.92 -5.02 6.63
C HIS A 337 -14.83 -4.44 7.53
N PHE A 338 -13.63 -5.06 7.52
CA PHE A 338 -12.52 -4.70 8.39
C PHE A 338 -11.26 -4.39 7.60
N THR A 339 -10.53 -3.37 8.02
CA THR A 339 -9.14 -3.20 7.61
C THR A 339 -8.25 -4.22 8.33
N PRO A 340 -7.05 -4.55 7.82
CA PRO A 340 -6.17 -5.50 8.52
C PRO A 340 -5.84 -5.11 9.96
N LEU A 341 -5.62 -3.82 10.25
CA LEU A 341 -5.35 -3.39 11.63
C LEU A 341 -6.59 -3.48 12.52
N GLN A 342 -7.81 -3.32 11.98
CA GLN A 342 -9.04 -3.60 12.73
C GLN A 342 -9.21 -5.10 13.06
N LEU A 343 -8.75 -6.00 12.20
CA LEU A 343 -8.72 -7.43 12.52
C LEU A 343 -7.78 -7.72 13.70
N LEU A 344 -6.60 -7.07 13.72
CA LEU A 344 -5.68 -7.16 14.84
C LEU A 344 -6.28 -6.58 16.12
N GLU A 345 -6.93 -5.43 16.04
CA GLU A 345 -7.62 -4.78 17.16
C GLU A 345 -8.71 -5.69 17.74
N LYS A 346 -9.55 -6.27 16.87
CA LYS A 346 -10.56 -7.25 17.30
C LYS A 346 -9.93 -8.46 17.97
N SER A 347 -8.80 -8.94 17.48
CA SER A 347 -8.08 -10.07 18.10
C SER A 347 -7.64 -9.79 19.54
N CYS A 348 -7.51 -8.52 19.93
CA CYS A 348 -7.15 -8.14 21.29
C CYS A 348 -8.34 -8.11 22.27
N ALA A 349 -9.58 -8.21 21.78
CA ALA A 349 -10.78 -8.02 22.62
C ALA A 349 -11.07 -9.22 23.51
N SER A 350 -10.85 -10.45 23.02
CA SER A 350 -11.06 -11.69 23.79
C SER A 350 -10.25 -12.85 23.18
N ALA A 351 -10.08 -13.95 23.93
CA ALA A 351 -9.45 -15.17 23.42
C ALA A 351 -10.23 -15.75 22.22
N VAL A 352 -11.56 -15.71 22.26
CA VAL A 352 -12.42 -16.17 21.15
C VAL A 352 -12.22 -15.33 19.90
N ASP A 353 -12.12 -14.01 20.06
CA ASP A 353 -11.84 -13.10 18.94
C ASP A 353 -10.44 -13.29 18.40
N ALA A 354 -9.45 -13.56 19.27
CA ALA A 354 -8.09 -13.89 18.86
C ALA A 354 -8.05 -15.15 17.98
N GLU A 355 -8.74 -16.22 18.36
CA GLU A 355 -8.84 -17.44 17.55
C GLU A 355 -9.47 -17.18 16.18
N LYS A 356 -10.44 -16.27 16.11
CA LYS A 356 -11.17 -15.96 14.88
C LYS A 356 -10.40 -15.01 13.95
N TYR A 357 -9.86 -13.91 14.47
CA TYR A 357 -9.35 -12.82 13.63
C TYR A 357 -7.83 -12.82 13.47
N MET A 358 -7.07 -13.37 14.42
CA MET A 358 -5.62 -13.38 14.33
C MET A 358 -5.09 -14.24 13.16
N PRO A 359 -5.62 -15.44 12.87
CA PRO A 359 -5.19 -16.21 11.70
C PRO A 359 -5.37 -15.42 10.40
N VAL A 360 -6.49 -14.68 10.26
CA VAL A 360 -6.77 -13.84 9.10
C VAL A 360 -5.77 -12.68 9.00
N PHE A 361 -5.46 -12.03 10.13
CA PHE A 361 -4.45 -10.97 10.16
C PHE A 361 -3.05 -11.49 9.80
N ILE A 362 -2.66 -12.66 10.33
CA ILE A 362 -1.37 -13.28 10.03
C ILE A 362 -1.27 -13.67 8.55
N GLU A 363 -2.33 -14.20 7.98
CA GLU A 363 -2.41 -14.48 6.53
C GLU A 363 -2.08 -13.22 5.71
N TYR A 364 -2.69 -12.08 6.05
CA TYR A 364 -2.39 -10.80 5.44
C TYR A 364 -0.93 -10.37 5.64
N ALA A 365 -0.41 -10.46 6.86
CA ALA A 365 0.96 -10.08 7.17
C ALA A 365 1.98 -10.90 6.38
N MET A 366 1.69 -12.17 6.15
CA MET A 366 2.49 -13.09 5.36
C MET A 366 2.42 -12.79 3.86
N ALA A 367 1.22 -12.61 3.33
CA ALA A 367 0.98 -12.35 1.92
C ALA A 367 1.60 -11.02 1.46
N THR A 368 1.60 -10.00 2.32
CA THR A 368 2.10 -8.66 1.98
C THR A 368 3.59 -8.45 2.24
N ARG A 369 4.25 -9.43 2.87
CA ARG A 369 5.67 -9.35 3.21
C ARG A 369 6.56 -9.16 1.99
N GLY A 370 7.49 -8.22 2.07
CA GLY A 370 8.44 -7.93 0.99
C GLY A 370 7.88 -7.12 -0.17
N HIS A 371 6.59 -6.83 -0.16
CA HIS A 371 5.95 -6.02 -1.19
C HIS A 371 5.86 -4.54 -0.79
N ARG A 372 5.89 -3.65 -1.79
CA ARG A 372 5.67 -2.22 -1.58
C ARG A 372 4.18 -1.93 -1.57
N ARG A 373 3.72 -1.19 -0.57
CA ARG A 373 2.32 -0.74 -0.50
C ARG A 373 2.04 0.45 -1.42
N VAL A 374 3.03 1.34 -1.58
CA VAL A 374 2.95 2.53 -2.43
C VAL A 374 3.99 2.44 -3.54
N GLU A 375 3.56 2.62 -4.78
CA GLU A 375 4.44 2.62 -5.93
C GLU A 375 4.23 3.87 -6.79
N TYR A 376 5.33 4.46 -7.23
CA TYR A 376 5.39 5.65 -8.08
C TYR A 376 5.76 5.28 -9.51
N SER A 377 5.27 6.03 -10.49
CA SER A 377 5.66 5.86 -11.89
C SER A 377 7.17 6.07 -12.06
N LYS A 378 7.89 5.01 -12.49
CA LYS A 378 9.36 5.03 -12.54
C LYS A 378 9.92 5.95 -13.62
N LYS A 379 9.27 6.02 -14.79
CA LYS A 379 9.77 6.73 -15.98
C LYS A 379 9.38 8.21 -16.02
N SER A 380 8.44 8.63 -15.19
CA SER A 380 7.91 10.00 -15.24
C SER A 380 8.69 11.04 -14.44
N GLY A 381 9.66 10.60 -13.65
CA GLY A 381 10.43 11.52 -12.80
C GLY A 381 9.66 12.07 -11.59
N ILE A 382 8.51 11.49 -11.22
CA ILE A 382 7.67 12.03 -10.15
C ILE A 382 8.40 12.11 -8.79
N ARG A 383 9.33 11.20 -8.51
CA ARG A 383 10.15 11.26 -7.30
C ARG A 383 11.03 12.51 -7.27
N GLN A 384 11.71 12.80 -8.38
CA GLN A 384 12.54 14.01 -8.50
C GLN A 384 11.70 15.29 -8.39
N ILE A 385 10.45 15.25 -8.89
CA ILE A 385 9.52 16.39 -8.74
C ILE A 385 9.16 16.59 -7.27
N ILE A 386 8.84 15.52 -6.53
CA ILE A 386 8.55 15.57 -5.08
C ILE A 386 9.75 16.15 -4.31
N ASP A 387 10.96 15.63 -4.58
CA ASP A 387 12.17 16.05 -3.87
C ASP A 387 12.47 17.54 -4.13
N LYS A 388 12.35 17.99 -5.39
CA LYS A 388 12.50 19.40 -5.76
C LYS A 388 11.43 20.28 -5.10
N TRP A 389 10.17 19.79 -5.04
CA TRP A 389 9.09 20.53 -4.40
C TRP A 389 9.36 20.76 -2.93
N LYS A 390 9.82 19.73 -2.21
CA LYS A 390 10.18 19.83 -0.79
C LYS A 390 11.29 20.85 -0.50
N MET A 391 12.11 21.15 -1.48
CA MET A 391 13.16 22.18 -1.39
C MET A 391 12.73 23.55 -1.93
N SER A 392 11.49 23.71 -2.39
CA SER A 392 11.02 24.96 -2.97
C SER A 392 10.53 25.95 -1.92
N GLU A 393 10.62 27.25 -2.25
CA GLU A 393 10.07 28.32 -1.40
C GLU A 393 8.55 28.21 -1.23
N GLU A 394 7.85 27.69 -2.24
CA GLU A 394 6.40 27.47 -2.18
C GLU A 394 6.05 26.45 -1.08
N TYR A 395 6.77 25.35 -1.02
CA TYR A 395 6.56 24.33 0.01
C TYR A 395 6.88 24.90 1.40
N VAL A 396 7.98 25.65 1.52
CA VAL A 396 8.36 26.36 2.75
C VAL A 396 7.25 27.29 3.23
N ARG A 397 6.61 28.07 2.35
CA ARG A 397 5.46 28.93 2.71
C ARG A 397 4.28 28.13 3.23
N ILE A 398 3.96 26.98 2.58
CA ILE A 398 2.88 26.08 3.02
C ILE A 398 3.16 25.56 4.44
N LEU A 399 4.39 25.15 4.70
CA LEU A 399 4.80 24.67 6.02
C LEU A 399 4.73 25.77 7.08
N LYS A 400 5.27 26.98 6.81
CA LYS A 400 5.21 28.12 7.73
C LYS A 400 3.77 28.44 8.13
N LYS A 401 2.85 28.50 7.16
CA LYS A 401 1.43 28.73 7.46
C LYS A 401 0.87 27.66 8.40
N LYS A 402 1.21 26.38 8.16
CA LYS A 402 0.76 25.26 9.01
C LYS A 402 1.36 25.27 10.41
N VAL A 403 2.63 25.67 10.54
CA VAL A 403 3.30 25.79 11.84
C VAL A 403 2.70 26.94 12.64
N MET A 404 2.40 28.07 12.00
CA MET A 404 1.72 29.20 12.66
C MET A 404 0.31 28.83 13.11
N ASP A 405 -0.43 28.04 12.32
CA ASP A 405 -1.75 27.52 12.70
C ASP A 405 -1.68 26.45 13.83
N LYS A 406 -0.50 25.85 14.05
CA LYS A 406 -0.22 24.90 15.13
C LYS A 406 0.62 25.52 16.25
N ALA A 407 0.49 26.78 16.53
CA ALA A 407 1.31 27.60 17.43
C ALA A 407 1.41 27.14 18.90
N ALA A 408 1.13 25.87 19.18
CA ALA A 408 1.31 25.21 20.46
C ALA A 408 2.07 23.88 20.37
N MET A 409 3.04 23.74 19.47
CA MET A 409 3.88 22.54 19.50
C MET A 409 4.76 22.60 20.76
N ARG A 410 4.32 21.88 21.78
CA ARG A 410 5.11 21.70 23.00
C ARG A 410 6.44 20.99 22.65
N PRO A 411 7.58 21.44 23.18
CA PRO A 411 8.84 20.79 22.90
C PRO A 411 8.85 19.37 23.48
N TRP A 412 9.39 18.42 22.73
CA TRP A 412 9.65 17.08 23.24
C TRP A 412 10.75 17.14 24.30
N LYS A 413 10.49 16.50 25.44
CA LYS A 413 11.43 16.40 26.55
C LYS A 413 11.72 14.94 26.84
N VAL A 414 12.96 14.64 27.18
CA VAL A 414 13.34 13.34 27.74
C VAL A 414 12.87 13.31 29.20
N VAL A 415 12.07 12.32 29.55
CA VAL A 415 11.53 12.15 30.91
C VAL A 415 12.06 10.91 31.61
N ALA A 416 12.58 9.94 30.87
CA ALA A 416 13.31 8.79 31.43
C ALA A 416 14.19 8.19 30.32
N TRP A 417 15.13 7.34 30.71
CA TRP A 417 15.96 6.57 29.80
C TRP A 417 16.29 5.20 30.39
N PHE A 418 16.54 4.25 29.50
CA PHE A 418 16.96 2.90 29.83
C PHE A 418 18.27 2.60 29.11
N SER A 419 19.20 1.91 29.78
CA SER A 419 20.37 1.36 29.08
C SER A 419 19.87 0.32 28.02
N LYS A 420 20.78 -0.06 27.15
CA LYS A 420 20.49 -1.06 26.13
C LYS A 420 20.10 -2.40 26.76
N GLU A 421 20.77 -2.78 27.85
CA GLU A 421 20.53 -4.01 28.59
C GLU A 421 19.17 -3.97 29.28
N GLN A 422 18.87 -2.90 30.01
CA GLN A 422 17.56 -2.70 30.65
C GLN A 422 16.41 -2.72 29.65
N TRP A 423 16.64 -2.13 28.47
CA TRP A 423 15.64 -2.16 27.43
C TRP A 423 15.37 -3.56 26.88
N TYR A 424 16.40 -4.40 26.75
CA TYR A 424 16.22 -5.80 26.35
C TYR A 424 15.45 -6.58 27.41
N GLU A 425 15.74 -6.38 28.69
CA GLU A 425 14.98 -7.01 29.79
C GLU A 425 13.51 -6.60 29.76
N ILE A 426 13.20 -5.32 29.59
CA ILE A 426 11.81 -4.83 29.43
C ILE A 426 11.13 -5.47 28.23
N CYS A 427 11.81 -5.58 27.09
CA CYS A 427 11.26 -6.22 25.90
C CYS A 427 11.01 -7.72 26.11
N GLU A 428 11.91 -8.41 26.81
CA GLU A 428 11.77 -9.83 27.14
C GLU A 428 10.58 -10.05 28.08
N TRP A 429 10.47 -9.31 29.15
CA TRP A 429 9.32 -9.33 30.05
C TRP A 429 8.02 -9.07 29.32
N ASP A 430 7.96 -8.06 28.48
CA ASP A 430 6.80 -7.63 27.73
C ASP A 430 6.33 -8.68 26.71
N THR A 431 7.25 -9.54 26.22
CA THR A 431 6.93 -10.59 25.23
C THR A 431 6.68 -11.96 25.88
N THR A 432 7.21 -12.23 27.05
CA THR A 432 7.08 -13.52 27.75
C THR A 432 5.96 -13.55 28.78
N THR A 433 5.54 -12.39 29.27
CA THR A 433 4.41 -12.23 30.21
C THR A 433 3.18 -11.64 29.49
N ASP A 434 2.06 -11.50 30.18
CA ASP A 434 0.87 -10.81 29.67
C ASP A 434 0.82 -9.32 30.11
N GLU A 435 1.90 -8.83 30.73
CA GLU A 435 2.06 -7.44 31.16
C GLU A 435 2.38 -6.53 29.97
N ASP A 436 1.68 -5.39 29.86
CA ASP A 436 1.95 -4.38 28.80
C ASP A 436 2.95 -3.32 29.27
N ILE A 437 4.14 -3.75 29.73
CA ILE A 437 5.14 -2.91 30.41
C ILE A 437 5.51 -1.67 29.59
N ARG A 438 5.82 -1.87 28.31
CA ARG A 438 6.19 -0.75 27.42
C ARG A 438 5.06 0.25 27.24
N ASN A 439 3.82 -0.20 27.21
CA ASN A 439 2.69 0.71 27.09
C ASN A 439 2.46 1.45 28.41
N GLU A 440 2.58 0.78 29.56
CA GLU A 440 2.40 1.40 30.85
C GLU A 440 3.46 2.48 31.11
N ILE A 441 4.73 2.23 30.79
CA ILE A 441 5.79 3.25 30.87
C ILE A 441 5.40 4.51 30.08
N LEU A 442 4.80 4.37 28.90
CA LEU A 442 4.37 5.52 28.10
C LEU A 442 3.17 6.25 28.71
N GLN A 443 2.30 5.58 29.46
CA GLN A 443 1.22 6.25 30.20
C GLN A 443 1.78 7.00 31.42
N LEU A 444 2.66 6.38 32.17
CA LEU A 444 3.35 7.00 33.30
C LEU A 444 4.16 8.23 32.88
N ALA A 445 4.72 8.23 31.68
CA ALA A 445 5.45 9.36 31.09
C ALA A 445 4.59 10.63 30.87
N LYS A 446 3.28 10.55 31.02
CA LYS A 446 2.35 11.71 30.94
C LYS A 446 2.08 12.33 32.33
N GLN A 447 2.48 11.67 33.40
CA GLN A 447 2.23 12.15 34.76
C GLN A 447 3.06 13.40 35.09
N PRO A 448 2.69 14.16 36.13
CA PRO A 448 3.44 15.34 36.54
C PRO A 448 4.89 15.05 36.94
N ASP A 449 5.13 13.90 37.56
CA ASP A 449 6.48 13.41 37.94
C ASP A 449 6.72 12.05 37.22
N PRO A 450 7.03 12.09 35.93
CA PRO A 450 7.13 10.89 35.13
C PRO A 450 8.32 10.01 35.49
N TRP A 451 9.44 10.62 35.97
CA TRP A 451 10.62 9.88 36.37
C TRP A 451 10.35 8.94 37.54
N ASN A 452 9.81 9.49 38.65
CA ASN A 452 9.54 8.68 39.84
C ASN A 452 8.46 7.62 39.55
N ALA A 453 7.39 7.97 38.83
CA ALA A 453 6.35 7.04 38.48
C ALA A 453 6.88 5.86 37.64
N ILE A 454 7.75 6.12 36.66
CA ILE A 454 8.36 5.06 35.84
C ILE A 454 9.35 4.24 36.70
N ALA A 455 10.17 4.89 37.53
CA ALA A 455 11.18 4.22 38.37
C ALA A 455 10.53 3.22 39.34
N GLU A 456 9.48 3.64 40.05
CA GLU A 456 8.72 2.76 40.93
C GLU A 456 8.11 1.58 40.18
N TYR A 457 7.52 1.83 39.04
CA TYR A 457 6.87 0.79 38.23
C TYR A 457 7.84 -0.28 37.72
N VAL A 458 8.98 0.16 37.12
CA VAL A 458 9.92 -0.79 36.53
C VAL A 458 10.76 -1.54 37.55
N GLN A 459 10.86 -1.02 38.80
CA GLN A 459 11.53 -1.72 39.89
C GLN A 459 10.89 -3.08 40.20
N ALA A 460 9.58 -3.23 39.97
CA ALA A 460 8.89 -4.49 40.14
C ALA A 460 9.40 -5.58 39.16
N PHE A 461 10.07 -5.19 38.08
CA PHE A 461 10.68 -6.07 37.10
C PHE A 461 12.21 -6.13 37.22
N ASN A 462 12.75 -5.75 38.36
CA ASN A 462 14.20 -5.65 38.64
C ASN A 462 14.97 -4.67 37.73
N VAL A 463 14.28 -3.71 37.13
CA VAL A 463 14.88 -2.66 36.32
C VAL A 463 15.01 -1.40 37.17
N PHE A 464 16.24 -0.95 37.37
CA PHE A 464 16.55 0.22 38.22
C PHE A 464 16.95 1.40 37.34
N LEU A 465 16.19 2.49 37.39
CA LEU A 465 16.56 3.73 36.71
C LEU A 465 17.64 4.49 37.50
N TYR A 466 18.62 5.01 36.79
CA TYR A 466 19.63 5.86 37.39
C TYR A 466 19.13 7.31 37.42
N ALA A 467 19.25 7.96 38.59
CA ALA A 467 18.81 9.35 38.79
C ALA A 467 19.65 10.39 38.02
N PHE A 468 20.72 9.97 37.38
CA PHE A 468 21.64 10.85 36.67
C PHE A 468 21.25 10.99 35.19
N LYS A 469 21.54 12.20 34.68
CA LYS A 469 21.38 12.49 33.26
C LYS A 469 22.25 11.56 32.43
N HIS A 470 21.67 10.95 31.39
CA HIS A 470 22.44 10.07 30.51
C HIS A 470 23.49 10.89 29.73
N PRO A 471 24.73 10.41 29.55
CA PRO A 471 25.77 11.17 28.82
C PRO A 471 25.42 11.59 27.41
N GLN A 472 24.56 10.86 26.74
CA GLN A 472 24.06 11.19 25.41
C GLN A 472 22.76 12.02 25.40
N GLN A 473 22.20 12.33 26.57
CA GLN A 473 20.93 13.05 26.65
C GLN A 473 21.03 14.44 26.04
N ASP A 474 22.06 15.20 26.35
CA ASP A 474 22.27 16.55 25.80
C ASP A 474 22.48 16.53 24.32
N ARG A 475 23.19 15.53 23.80
CA ARG A 475 23.36 15.34 22.35
C ARG A 475 22.04 15.03 21.70
N PHE A 476 21.27 14.12 22.25
CA PHE A 476 19.97 13.72 21.72
C PHE A 476 18.94 14.85 21.79
N GLU A 477 18.86 15.59 22.90
CA GLU A 477 18.00 16.77 23.04
C GLU A 477 18.40 17.86 22.05
N ARG A 478 19.70 18.02 21.76
CA ARG A 478 20.23 18.91 20.75
C ARG A 478 19.83 18.45 19.35
N GLU A 479 19.98 17.16 19.03
CA GLU A 479 19.51 16.58 17.75
C GLU A 479 18.00 16.75 17.54
N ILE A 480 17.19 16.58 18.59
CA ILE A 480 15.74 16.87 18.53
C ILE A 480 15.51 18.36 18.22
N TYR A 481 16.24 19.24 18.89
CA TYR A 481 16.12 20.68 18.68
C TYR A 481 16.60 21.11 17.30
N GLU A 482 17.75 20.62 16.83
CA GLU A 482 18.29 20.91 15.50
C GLU A 482 17.38 20.39 14.38
N ASN A 483 16.89 19.16 14.49
CA ASN A 483 15.91 18.61 13.54
C ASN A 483 14.62 19.43 13.52
N ARG A 484 14.21 19.98 14.66
CA ARG A 484 13.07 20.89 14.76
C ARG A 484 13.40 22.23 14.10
N MET A 485 14.57 22.81 14.40
CA MET A 485 15.01 24.08 13.80
C MET A 485 15.23 23.95 12.30
N LEU A 486 15.77 22.83 11.81
CA LEU A 486 15.87 22.55 10.39
C LEU A 486 14.49 22.40 9.74
N ALA A 487 13.54 21.75 10.41
CA ALA A 487 12.15 21.71 9.98
C ALA A 487 11.51 23.12 10.03
N GLU A 488 11.85 23.96 10.99
CA GLU A 488 11.38 25.35 11.11
C GLU A 488 12.10 26.29 10.13
N GLN A 489 13.39 26.08 9.81
CA GLN A 489 14.15 26.83 8.80
C GLN A 489 13.82 26.39 7.39
N ALA A 490 13.54 25.10 7.19
CA ALA A 490 12.94 24.58 5.95
C ALA A 490 11.46 24.98 5.83
N CYS A 491 10.94 25.56 6.85
CA CYS A 491 9.64 26.26 6.94
C CYS A 491 9.81 27.76 6.89
#